data_6306737f65c2b7d81d02905bc0a40003
#
_entry.id   6306737f65c2b7d81d02905bc0a40003
#
_cell.length_a   1.000
_cell.length_b   1.000
_cell.length_c   1.000
_cell.angle_alpha   90.00
_cell.angle_beta   90.00
_cell.angle_gamma   90.00
#
_symmetry.space_group_name_H-M   'P 1'
#
loop_
_entity.id
_entity.type
_entity.pdbx_description
1 polymer ?
#
loop_
_entity_poly.entity_id
_entity_poly.type
_entity_poly.pdbx_seq_one_letter_code
_entity_poly.pdbx_strand_id
1 'polypeptide(L)'
;KFSPQLDIIGPVTLSKNMNYYGGNDEDGNDLRPRDMVQEACRLANDNTDFSVYDNNGDGYVDFVYVIYAGYGEASSQVEETIWPHQWQLASPLSADGVKISKYACNNELDYTNGTKMAGIGTFCHEFSHCLGLPDFYPTGNNQSHLAMDAWSLMDYGCYNDNGHTPCGYTGYEKDFLGWKPLILLEDPADITIRPLSEGGDAYKVVNDANPD
;
A
#
# COMPACT_ATOMS: atom_id res chain seq x y z
N LYS A 1 -9.45 -15.38 7.99
CA LYS A 1 -8.03 -15.11 7.78
C LYS A 1 -7.86 -14.65 6.33
N PHE A 2 -7.43 -13.42 6.12
CA PHE A 2 -7.09 -12.93 4.79
C PHE A 2 -5.80 -13.63 4.31
N SER A 3 -5.79 -14.11 3.09
CA SER A 3 -4.65 -14.81 2.50
C SER A 3 -4.65 -14.50 1.00
N PRO A 4 -3.97 -13.42 0.59
CA PRO A 4 -3.88 -13.07 -0.82
C PRO A 4 -3.12 -14.16 -1.58
N GLN A 5 -3.52 -14.39 -2.82
CA GLN A 5 -2.76 -15.21 -3.78
C GLN A 5 -2.04 -14.25 -4.70
N LEU A 6 -0.73 -14.41 -4.81
CA LEU A 6 0.14 -13.55 -5.58
C LEU A 6 1.04 -14.41 -6.48
N ASP A 7 1.12 -14.07 -7.74
CA ASP A 7 2.10 -14.63 -8.66
C ASP A 7 3.21 -13.59 -8.90
N ILE A 8 4.46 -14.03 -8.92
CA ILE A 8 5.62 -13.18 -9.14
C ILE A 8 6.08 -13.37 -10.58
N ILE A 9 6.07 -12.28 -11.35
CA ILE A 9 6.43 -12.27 -12.76
C ILE A 9 7.63 -11.33 -12.95
N GLY A 10 8.63 -11.80 -13.66
CA GLY A 10 9.81 -11.01 -13.93
C GLY A 10 11.13 -11.70 -13.52
N PRO A 11 12.23 -10.95 -13.41
CA PRO A 11 12.32 -9.49 -13.65
C PRO A 11 12.10 -9.11 -15.10
N VAL A 12 11.53 -7.91 -15.35
CA VAL A 12 11.43 -7.29 -16.66
C VAL A 12 12.34 -6.07 -16.73
N THR A 13 12.92 -5.80 -17.91
CA THR A 13 13.82 -4.66 -18.10
C THR A 13 13.11 -3.59 -18.91
N LEU A 14 12.89 -2.44 -18.31
CA LEU A 14 12.24 -1.29 -18.93
C LEU A 14 13.16 -0.58 -19.92
N SER A 15 12.59 0.16 -20.86
CA SER A 15 13.34 0.86 -21.92
C SER A 15 14.10 2.08 -21.46
N LYS A 16 13.76 2.65 -20.30
CA LYS A 16 14.36 3.85 -19.74
C LYS A 16 14.94 3.57 -18.35
N ASN A 17 15.79 4.48 -17.89
CA ASN A 17 16.34 4.45 -16.54
C ASN A 17 15.38 5.06 -15.50
N MET A 18 15.72 4.91 -14.22
CA MET A 18 14.93 5.39 -13.09
C MET A 18 14.55 6.86 -13.19
N ASN A 19 15.52 7.74 -13.49
CA ASN A 19 15.31 9.18 -13.59
C ASN A 19 14.25 9.57 -14.65
N TYR A 20 14.05 8.78 -15.69
CA TYR A 20 12.99 9.05 -16.67
C TYR A 20 11.59 8.87 -16.07
N TYR A 21 11.41 7.86 -15.23
CA TYR A 21 10.12 7.51 -14.63
C TYR A 21 9.86 8.26 -13.32
N GLY A 22 10.86 8.35 -12.46
CA GLY A 22 10.91 9.23 -11.29
C GLY A 22 11.13 10.68 -11.71
N GLY A 23 12.15 11.30 -11.24
CA GLY A 23 12.50 12.68 -11.59
C GLY A 23 11.36 13.65 -11.33
N ASN A 24 11.51 14.56 -10.39
CA ASN A 24 10.42 15.36 -9.89
C ASN A 24 10.05 16.54 -10.80
N ASP A 25 8.79 16.92 -10.79
CA ASP A 25 8.31 18.18 -11.33
C ASP A 25 8.59 19.35 -10.34
N GLU A 26 8.14 20.57 -10.68
CA GLU A 26 8.32 21.76 -9.85
C GLU A 26 7.60 21.67 -8.48
N ASP A 27 6.62 20.81 -8.35
CA ASP A 27 5.83 20.57 -7.13
C ASP A 27 6.38 19.38 -6.31
N GLY A 28 7.44 18.72 -6.78
CA GLY A 28 8.06 17.56 -6.12
C GLY A 28 7.34 16.25 -6.36
N ASN A 29 6.58 16.11 -7.44
CA ASN A 29 5.93 14.85 -7.79
C ASN A 29 6.69 14.13 -8.90
N ASP A 30 6.73 12.80 -8.81
CA ASP A 30 7.28 11.94 -9.87
C ASP A 30 6.65 12.23 -11.24
N LEU A 31 7.49 12.39 -12.25
CA LEU A 31 7.03 12.75 -13.59
C LEU A 31 6.25 11.65 -14.31
N ARG A 32 6.71 10.38 -14.26
CA ARG A 32 6.18 9.30 -15.11
C ARG A 32 6.10 7.94 -14.42
N PRO A 33 5.71 7.82 -13.15
CA PRO A 33 5.65 6.52 -12.48
C PRO A 33 4.59 5.61 -13.12
N ARG A 34 3.52 6.18 -13.66
CA ARG A 34 2.48 5.42 -14.40
C ARG A 34 3.00 4.79 -15.69
N ASP A 35 3.94 5.46 -16.38
CA ASP A 35 4.56 4.91 -17.59
C ASP A 35 5.43 3.70 -17.26
N MET A 36 6.15 3.75 -16.10
CA MET A 36 6.89 2.61 -15.58
C MET A 36 5.98 1.39 -15.40
N VAL A 37 4.88 1.56 -14.69
CA VAL A 37 3.94 0.48 -14.40
C VAL A 37 3.31 -0.04 -15.70
N GLN A 38 2.90 0.85 -16.59
CA GLN A 38 2.28 0.47 -17.86
C GLN A 38 3.25 -0.31 -18.75
N GLU A 39 4.52 0.08 -18.80
CA GLU A 39 5.54 -0.65 -19.56
C GLU A 39 5.86 -2.00 -18.91
N ALA A 40 5.99 -2.06 -17.58
CA ALA A 40 6.19 -3.30 -16.85
C ALA A 40 5.06 -4.31 -17.11
N CYS A 41 3.80 -3.87 -17.08
CA CYS A 41 2.66 -4.73 -17.39
C CYS A 41 2.69 -5.24 -18.83
N ARG A 42 3.05 -4.39 -19.82
CA ARG A 42 3.17 -4.84 -21.22
C ARG A 42 4.23 -5.91 -21.41
N LEU A 43 5.38 -5.75 -20.75
CA LEU A 43 6.47 -6.73 -20.80
C LEU A 43 6.14 -8.02 -20.05
N ALA A 44 5.38 -7.92 -18.96
CA ALA A 44 4.94 -9.08 -18.18
C ALA A 44 3.90 -9.92 -18.96
N ASN A 45 3.11 -9.30 -19.82
CA ASN A 45 2.03 -9.95 -20.57
C ASN A 45 2.50 -11.12 -21.46
N ASP A 46 3.77 -11.12 -21.85
CA ASP A 46 4.35 -12.24 -22.61
C ASP A 46 4.49 -13.51 -21.76
N ASN A 47 4.41 -13.39 -20.43
CA ASN A 47 4.67 -14.45 -19.47
C ASN A 47 3.53 -14.71 -18.49
N THR A 48 2.41 -14.00 -18.61
CA THR A 48 1.24 -14.18 -17.74
C THR A 48 -0.05 -13.85 -18.49
N ASP A 49 -1.13 -14.47 -18.08
CA ASP A 49 -2.50 -14.16 -18.53
C ASP A 49 -3.15 -13.29 -17.44
N PHE A 50 -3.33 -12.01 -17.73
CA PHE A 50 -3.93 -11.07 -16.78
C PHE A 50 -5.41 -11.36 -16.50
N SER A 51 -6.12 -12.10 -17.35
CA SER A 51 -7.54 -12.42 -17.14
C SER A 51 -7.80 -13.26 -15.90
N VAL A 52 -6.80 -14.01 -15.42
CA VAL A 52 -6.93 -14.85 -14.21
C VAL A 52 -6.96 -14.04 -12.91
N TYR A 53 -6.63 -12.74 -12.95
CA TYR A 53 -6.62 -11.84 -11.80
C TYR A 53 -7.83 -10.90 -11.73
N ASP A 54 -8.86 -11.15 -12.50
CA ASP A 54 -10.20 -10.55 -12.39
C ASP A 54 -11.10 -11.50 -11.59
N ASN A 55 -10.95 -11.52 -10.27
CA ASN A 55 -11.65 -12.48 -9.43
C ASN A 55 -13.14 -12.17 -9.24
N ASN A 56 -13.53 -10.91 -9.38
CA ASN A 56 -14.93 -10.47 -9.22
C ASN A 56 -15.71 -10.41 -10.55
N GLY A 57 -15.01 -10.56 -11.70
CA GLY A 57 -15.61 -10.57 -13.02
C GLY A 57 -16.06 -9.19 -13.50
N ASP A 58 -15.45 -8.10 -13.03
CA ASP A 58 -15.82 -6.73 -13.42
C ASP A 58 -15.07 -6.23 -14.67
N GLY A 59 -14.20 -7.06 -15.23
CA GLY A 59 -13.39 -6.73 -16.39
C GLY A 59 -12.11 -5.99 -16.07
N TYR A 60 -11.73 -5.92 -14.78
CA TYR A 60 -10.49 -5.32 -14.33
C TYR A 60 -9.66 -6.32 -13.54
N VAL A 61 -8.35 -6.26 -13.71
CA VAL A 61 -7.41 -6.91 -12.80
C VAL A 61 -7.57 -6.29 -11.41
N ASP A 62 -7.69 -7.12 -10.37
CA ASP A 62 -7.94 -6.66 -8.98
C ASP A 62 -6.91 -5.60 -8.56
N PHE A 63 -5.61 -5.88 -8.76
CA PHE A 63 -4.53 -4.90 -8.72
C PHE A 63 -3.21 -5.48 -9.25
N VAL A 64 -2.25 -4.60 -9.55
CA VAL A 64 -0.87 -4.95 -9.88
C VAL A 64 0.05 -4.32 -8.85
N TYR A 65 1.06 -5.07 -8.41
CA TYR A 65 2.11 -4.56 -7.54
C TYR A 65 3.46 -4.61 -8.26
N VAL A 66 4.19 -3.48 -8.32
CA VAL A 66 5.49 -3.38 -8.97
C VAL A 66 6.57 -3.14 -7.92
N ILE A 67 7.53 -4.06 -7.80
CA ILE A 67 8.76 -3.83 -7.04
C ILE A 67 9.82 -3.40 -8.05
N TYR A 68 10.22 -2.13 -8.01
CA TYR A 68 11.23 -1.58 -8.90
C TYR A 68 12.62 -1.71 -8.31
N ALA A 69 13.60 -2.00 -9.15
CA ALA A 69 14.99 -2.20 -8.75
C ALA A 69 15.60 -0.90 -8.18
N GLY A 70 16.43 -1.02 -7.17
CA GLY A 70 17.15 0.07 -6.54
C GLY A 70 16.39 0.75 -5.42
N TYR A 71 16.68 2.04 -5.21
CA TYR A 71 16.20 2.82 -4.07
C TYR A 71 14.92 3.58 -4.38
N GLY A 72 14.13 3.85 -3.34
CA GLY A 72 12.92 4.68 -3.43
C GLY A 72 13.15 6.07 -2.82
N GLU A 73 12.46 7.08 -3.33
CA GLU A 73 12.62 8.47 -2.88
C GLU A 73 12.28 8.67 -1.41
N ALA A 74 11.24 8.01 -0.91
CA ALA A 74 10.79 8.12 0.48
C ALA A 74 11.90 7.82 1.50
N SER A 75 12.80 6.87 1.19
CA SER A 75 13.91 6.52 2.08
C SER A 75 15.23 7.17 1.67
N SER A 76 15.45 7.38 0.37
CA SER A 76 16.71 7.92 -0.15
C SER A 76 16.76 9.45 -0.18
N GLN A 77 15.63 10.11 -0.30
CA GLN A 77 15.52 11.55 -0.55
C GLN A 77 16.22 11.96 -1.86
N VAL A 78 16.29 11.07 -2.84
CA VAL A 78 16.90 11.29 -4.15
C VAL A 78 15.79 11.46 -5.18
N GLU A 79 15.59 12.69 -5.65
CA GLU A 79 14.52 13.12 -6.55
C GLU A 79 14.47 12.38 -7.90
N GLU A 80 15.56 11.72 -8.31
CA GLU A 80 15.61 10.91 -9.52
C GLU A 80 15.02 9.50 -9.33
N THR A 81 14.67 9.12 -8.10
CA THR A 81 14.04 7.83 -7.80
C THR A 81 12.52 7.99 -7.71
N ILE A 82 11.80 6.90 -7.55
CA ILE A 82 10.33 6.92 -7.50
C ILE A 82 9.88 6.88 -6.05
N TRP A 83 8.88 7.69 -5.69
CA TRP A 83 8.20 7.60 -4.41
C TRP A 83 7.31 6.36 -4.37
N PRO A 84 7.42 5.45 -3.38
CA PRO A 84 6.48 4.35 -3.20
C PRO A 84 5.04 4.88 -3.05
N HIS A 85 4.10 4.31 -3.78
CA HIS A 85 2.72 4.79 -3.77
C HIS A 85 1.73 3.76 -4.32
N GLN A 86 0.44 3.95 -3.99
CA GLN A 86 -0.70 3.35 -4.65
C GLN A 86 -1.39 4.39 -5.53
N TRP A 87 -1.75 4.02 -6.75
CA TRP A 87 -2.49 4.88 -7.68
C TRP A 87 -3.22 4.09 -8.76
N GLN A 88 -3.60 4.80 -9.82
CA GLN A 88 -4.17 4.20 -11.03
C GLN A 88 -3.50 4.73 -12.29
N LEU A 89 -3.48 3.93 -13.35
CA LEU A 89 -3.00 4.34 -14.65
C LEU A 89 -3.84 5.50 -15.20
N ALA A 90 -3.22 6.42 -15.93
CA ALA A 90 -3.92 7.55 -16.57
C ALA A 90 -5.01 7.09 -17.55
N SER A 91 -4.78 5.96 -18.21
CA SER A 91 -5.78 5.22 -18.97
C SER A 91 -5.57 3.73 -18.72
N PRO A 92 -6.64 2.96 -18.49
CA PRO A 92 -6.52 1.52 -18.30
C PRO A 92 -5.81 0.84 -19.47
N LEU A 93 -4.88 -0.05 -19.16
CA LEU A 93 -4.19 -0.88 -20.14
C LEU A 93 -5.02 -2.14 -20.41
N SER A 94 -5.36 -2.42 -21.67
CA SER A 94 -6.04 -3.67 -22.05
C SER A 94 -5.02 -4.78 -22.26
N ALA A 95 -5.25 -5.93 -21.62
CA ALA A 95 -4.48 -7.16 -21.77
C ALA A 95 -5.42 -8.36 -21.55
N ASP A 96 -5.31 -9.40 -22.36
CA ASP A 96 -6.01 -10.69 -22.20
C ASP A 96 -7.54 -10.58 -21.98
N GLY A 97 -8.17 -9.55 -22.55
CA GLY A 97 -9.62 -9.32 -22.42
C GLY A 97 -10.06 -8.56 -21.17
N VAL A 98 -9.15 -8.23 -20.27
CA VAL A 98 -9.37 -7.41 -19.08
C VAL A 98 -8.63 -6.08 -19.14
N LYS A 99 -8.81 -5.23 -18.15
CA LYS A 99 -8.15 -3.92 -18.02
C LYS A 99 -7.32 -3.86 -16.75
N ILE A 100 -6.09 -3.36 -16.87
CA ILE A 100 -5.24 -3.02 -15.72
C ILE A 100 -5.39 -1.54 -15.46
N SER A 101 -5.70 -1.16 -14.23
CA SER A 101 -5.86 0.24 -13.81
C SER A 101 -5.20 0.51 -12.47
N LYS A 102 -5.63 -0.17 -11.41
CA LYS A 102 -5.08 0.00 -10.06
C LYS A 102 -3.71 -0.63 -9.94
N TYR A 103 -2.79 0.09 -9.30
CA TYR A 103 -1.48 -0.44 -8.99
C TYR A 103 -0.94 0.13 -7.69
N ALA A 104 0.06 -0.55 -7.15
CA ALA A 104 0.95 -0.01 -6.14
C ALA A 104 2.39 -0.34 -6.53
N CYS A 105 3.34 0.42 -5.99
CA CYS A 105 4.76 0.16 -6.22
C CYS A 105 5.62 0.55 -5.03
N ASN A 106 6.75 -0.15 -4.88
CA ASN A 106 7.81 0.24 -3.95
C ASN A 106 9.19 -0.21 -4.46
N ASN A 107 10.22 0.30 -3.78
CA ASN A 107 11.62 0.01 -4.03
C ASN A 107 12.03 -1.39 -3.56
N GLU A 108 13.05 -1.95 -4.24
CA GLU A 108 13.73 -3.18 -3.83
C GLU A 108 14.69 -2.94 -2.65
N LEU A 109 15.47 -1.85 -2.72
CA LEU A 109 16.54 -1.56 -1.77
C LEU A 109 16.20 -0.37 -0.86
N ASP A 110 16.65 -0.47 0.38
CA ASP A 110 16.52 0.58 1.38
C ASP A 110 17.70 1.55 1.38
N TYR A 111 17.48 2.81 1.85
CA TYR A 111 18.48 3.90 1.90
C TYR A 111 19.02 4.33 0.52
N THR A 112 20.29 4.78 0.47
CA THR A 112 20.95 5.35 -0.71
C THR A 112 22.18 4.57 -1.17
N ASN A 113 22.56 3.53 -0.45
CA ASN A 113 23.77 2.76 -0.75
C ASN A 113 23.67 1.31 -0.22
N GLY A 114 24.53 0.46 -0.75
CA GLY A 114 24.58 -0.93 -0.35
C GLY A 114 23.50 -1.79 -1.01
N THR A 115 23.27 -2.95 -0.43
CA THR A 115 22.37 -3.99 -0.96
C THR A 115 21.37 -4.45 0.08
N LYS A 116 21.03 -3.59 1.06
CA LYS A 116 20.02 -3.90 2.06
C LYS A 116 18.65 -3.86 1.40
N MET A 117 17.95 -4.96 1.44
CA MET A 117 16.59 -5.04 0.92
C MET A 117 15.65 -4.15 1.77
N ALA A 118 14.70 -3.53 1.12
CA ALA A 118 13.60 -2.82 1.78
C ALA A 118 12.79 -3.80 2.65
N GLY A 119 12.31 -3.32 3.78
CA GLY A 119 11.38 -4.08 4.62
C GLY A 119 10.02 -4.26 3.96
N ILE A 120 9.23 -5.19 4.49
CA ILE A 120 7.87 -5.48 3.96
C ILE A 120 6.85 -4.39 4.33
N GLY A 121 7.20 -3.46 5.20
CA GLY A 121 6.24 -2.49 5.75
C GLY A 121 5.62 -1.58 4.70
N THR A 122 6.42 -0.98 3.82
CA THR A 122 5.91 -0.16 2.72
C THR A 122 5.03 -0.99 1.78
N PHE A 123 5.45 -2.23 1.45
CA PHE A 123 4.60 -3.13 0.67
C PHE A 123 3.22 -3.34 1.33
N CYS A 124 3.19 -3.61 2.63
CA CYS A 124 1.95 -3.82 3.36
C CYS A 124 1.08 -2.55 3.40
N HIS A 125 1.68 -1.37 3.55
CA HIS A 125 1.01 -0.07 3.53
C HIS A 125 0.34 0.18 2.18
N GLU A 126 1.10 0.17 1.10
CA GLU A 126 0.59 0.42 -0.25
C GLU A 126 -0.43 -0.64 -0.71
N PHE A 127 -0.21 -1.89 -0.33
CA PHE A 127 -1.18 -2.96 -0.54
C PHE A 127 -2.50 -2.69 0.20
N SER A 128 -2.45 -2.14 1.39
CA SER A 128 -3.65 -1.82 2.19
C SER A 128 -4.49 -0.72 1.56
N HIS A 129 -3.87 0.22 0.84
CA HIS A 129 -4.59 1.17 0.00
C HIS A 129 -5.38 0.47 -1.12
N CYS A 130 -4.83 -0.59 -1.71
CA CYS A 130 -5.55 -1.41 -2.70
C CYS A 130 -6.79 -2.09 -2.09
N LEU A 131 -6.79 -2.36 -0.78
CA LEU A 131 -7.95 -2.87 -0.03
C LEU A 131 -8.95 -1.77 0.36
N GLY A 132 -8.62 -0.50 0.13
CA GLY A 132 -9.48 0.66 0.38
C GLY A 132 -9.19 1.42 1.68
N LEU A 133 -8.17 1.08 2.44
CA LEU A 133 -7.77 1.83 3.63
C LEU A 133 -7.13 3.17 3.23
N PRO A 134 -7.52 4.30 3.85
CA PRO A 134 -6.85 5.57 3.66
C PRO A 134 -5.60 5.68 4.55
N ASP A 135 -4.78 6.71 4.29
CA ASP A 135 -3.76 7.14 5.25
C ASP A 135 -4.39 7.64 6.55
N PHE A 136 -3.78 7.32 7.68
CA PHE A 136 -4.21 7.82 8.99
C PHE A 136 -3.31 8.91 9.54
N TYR A 137 -2.20 9.22 8.87
CA TYR A 137 -1.47 10.44 9.16
C TYR A 137 -2.13 11.65 8.47
N PRO A 138 -1.95 12.86 8.99
CA PRO A 138 -2.51 14.07 8.38
C PRO A 138 -1.92 14.32 7.00
N THR A 139 -2.72 14.24 5.95
CA THR A 139 -2.30 14.46 4.54
C THR A 139 -2.50 15.90 4.07
N GLY A 140 -3.10 16.77 4.90
CA GLY A 140 -3.38 18.18 4.58
C GLY A 140 -2.35 19.15 5.17
N ASN A 141 -2.58 20.45 4.93
CA ASN A 141 -1.70 21.53 5.41
C ASN A 141 -1.69 21.71 6.94
N ASN A 142 -2.56 21.06 7.67
CA ASN A 142 -2.64 21.16 9.13
C ASN A 142 -2.16 19.86 9.80
N GLN A 143 -0.85 19.72 9.90
CA GLN A 143 -0.19 18.57 10.54
C GLN A 143 0.00 18.75 12.06
N SER A 144 -0.85 19.52 12.72
CA SER A 144 -0.68 19.88 14.13
C SER A 144 -1.11 18.82 15.13
N HIS A 145 -1.63 17.68 14.70
CA HIS A 145 -2.05 16.58 15.56
C HIS A 145 -1.38 15.27 15.15
N LEU A 146 -1.05 14.49 16.16
CA LEU A 146 -0.60 13.11 15.97
C LEU A 146 -1.82 12.24 15.66
N ALA A 147 -1.68 11.37 14.68
CA ALA A 147 -2.69 10.35 14.38
C ALA A 147 -2.39 9.07 15.19
N MET A 148 -2.18 7.95 14.51
CA MET A 148 -1.91 6.66 15.17
C MET A 148 -0.41 6.36 15.34
N ASP A 149 0.45 7.11 14.64
CA ASP A 149 1.90 6.98 14.66
C ASP A 149 2.35 5.50 14.43
N ALA A 150 3.29 5.02 15.22
CA ALA A 150 3.84 3.66 15.12
C ALA A 150 2.84 2.52 15.41
N TRP A 151 1.60 2.84 15.77
CA TRP A 151 0.56 1.86 16.11
C TRP A 151 -0.38 1.49 14.96
N SER A 152 -0.32 2.17 13.82
CA SER A 152 -1.13 1.88 12.63
C SER A 152 -0.24 1.59 11.43
N LEU A 153 -0.60 0.55 10.67
CA LEU A 153 0.05 0.23 9.40
C LEU A 153 -0.15 1.35 8.38
N MET A 154 -1.30 2.04 8.42
CA MET A 154 -1.66 3.17 7.55
C MET A 154 -1.12 4.52 8.05
N ASP A 155 -0.17 4.48 8.97
CA ASP A 155 0.60 5.59 9.51
C ASP A 155 2.07 5.13 9.63
N TYR A 156 2.86 5.69 10.54
CA TYR A 156 4.28 5.37 10.72
C TYR A 156 4.57 3.92 11.16
N GLY A 157 3.56 3.15 11.55
CA GLY A 157 3.71 1.74 11.94
C GLY A 157 4.21 0.82 10.83
N CYS A 158 4.14 1.23 9.56
CA CYS A 158 4.77 0.55 8.44
C CYS A 158 6.31 0.60 8.51
N TYR A 159 6.89 1.62 9.15
CA TYR A 159 8.34 1.81 9.28
C TYR A 159 8.96 1.18 10.54
N ASN A 160 8.18 0.50 11.38
CA ASN A 160 8.71 -0.18 12.56
C ASN A 160 9.84 -1.13 12.18
N ASP A 161 10.95 -1.07 12.95
CA ASP A 161 12.18 -1.81 12.67
C ASP A 161 12.69 -1.60 11.23
N ASN A 162 12.69 -0.36 10.76
CA ASN A 162 13.00 0.01 9.37
C ASN A 162 12.15 -0.75 8.34
N GLY A 163 10.88 -0.94 8.62
CA GLY A 163 9.94 -1.64 7.77
C GLY A 163 10.03 -3.17 7.79
N HIS A 164 10.95 -3.75 8.58
CA HIS A 164 11.07 -5.21 8.65
C HIS A 164 10.05 -5.86 9.59
N THR A 165 9.52 -5.10 10.55
CA THR A 165 8.53 -5.59 11.51
C THR A 165 7.36 -4.59 11.62
N PRO A 166 6.60 -4.37 10.53
CA PRO A 166 5.47 -3.44 10.57
C PRO A 166 4.44 -3.88 11.59
N CYS A 167 3.67 -2.93 12.13
CA CYS A 167 2.58 -3.27 13.03
C CYS A 167 1.45 -4.01 12.29
N GLY A 168 0.66 -4.77 13.04
CA GLY A 168 -0.55 -5.38 12.49
C GLY A 168 -1.68 -4.37 12.39
N TYR A 169 -2.72 -4.73 11.63
CA TYR A 169 -3.93 -3.92 11.53
C TYR A 169 -4.59 -3.69 12.90
N THR A 170 -4.99 -2.46 13.15
CA THR A 170 -5.76 -2.04 14.32
C THR A 170 -7.18 -2.63 14.31
N GLY A 171 -7.90 -2.45 15.40
CA GLY A 171 -9.32 -2.85 15.47
C GLY A 171 -10.18 -2.10 14.45
N TYR A 172 -9.93 -0.80 14.28
CA TYR A 172 -10.64 0.01 13.30
C TYR A 172 -10.40 -0.46 11.86
N GLU A 173 -9.13 -0.68 11.47
CA GLU A 173 -8.78 -1.17 10.13
C GLU A 173 -9.43 -2.53 9.83
N LYS A 174 -9.48 -3.43 10.81
CA LYS A 174 -10.13 -4.74 10.66
C LYS A 174 -11.65 -4.63 10.54
N ASP A 175 -12.28 -3.70 11.24
CA ASP A 175 -13.72 -3.41 11.14
C ASP A 175 -14.03 -2.81 9.77
N PHE A 176 -13.28 -1.80 9.34
CA PHE A 176 -13.39 -1.18 8.02
C PHE A 176 -13.30 -2.20 6.87
N LEU A 177 -12.37 -3.14 6.96
CA LEU A 177 -12.19 -4.22 5.99
C LEU A 177 -13.22 -5.34 6.12
N GLY A 178 -14.14 -5.26 7.08
CA GLY A 178 -15.13 -6.31 7.34
C GLY A 178 -14.54 -7.61 7.89
N TRP A 179 -13.31 -7.61 8.37
CA TRP A 179 -12.64 -8.81 8.85
C TRP A 179 -12.96 -9.13 10.31
N LYS A 180 -13.17 -8.11 11.13
CA LYS A 180 -13.51 -8.27 12.54
C LYS A 180 -14.25 -7.02 13.03
N PRO A 181 -15.54 -7.13 13.35
CA PRO A 181 -16.32 -5.99 13.82
C PRO A 181 -15.85 -5.49 15.18
N LEU A 182 -15.97 -4.19 15.40
CA LEU A 182 -15.81 -3.58 16.73
C LEU A 182 -17.02 -3.91 17.60
N ILE A 183 -16.78 -4.25 18.85
CA ILE A 183 -17.84 -4.49 19.84
C ILE A 183 -18.25 -3.14 20.45
N LEU A 184 -19.52 -2.77 20.31
CA LEU A 184 -20.05 -1.57 20.94
C LEU A 184 -20.20 -1.78 22.45
N LEU A 185 -19.63 -0.87 23.23
CA LEU A 185 -19.86 -0.79 24.68
C LEU A 185 -20.92 0.27 24.95
N GLU A 186 -22.14 -0.15 25.26
CA GLU A 186 -23.26 0.73 25.55
C GLU A 186 -23.27 1.19 27.00
N ASP A 187 -22.81 0.33 27.92
CA ASP A 187 -22.74 0.60 29.36
C ASP A 187 -21.31 0.52 29.89
N PRO A 188 -20.99 1.22 31.01
CA PRO A 188 -19.73 1.05 31.69
C PRO A 188 -19.49 -0.42 32.10
N ALA A 189 -18.35 -0.97 31.72
CA ALA A 189 -17.98 -2.35 31.98
C ALA A 189 -16.49 -2.51 32.26
N ASP A 190 -16.17 -3.46 33.14
CA ASP A 190 -14.80 -3.95 33.31
C ASP A 190 -14.55 -5.07 32.29
N ILE A 191 -13.62 -4.81 31.36
CA ILE A 191 -13.28 -5.78 30.31
C ILE A 191 -11.80 -6.15 30.36
N THR A 192 -11.49 -7.39 30.05
CA THR A 192 -10.11 -7.82 29.82
C THR A 192 -9.83 -7.85 28.33
N ILE A 193 -8.91 -6.98 27.88
CA ILE A 193 -8.49 -6.90 26.48
C ILE A 193 -7.32 -7.86 26.26
N ARG A 194 -7.45 -8.72 25.24
CA ARG A 194 -6.35 -9.56 24.75
C ARG A 194 -5.78 -8.94 23.47
N PRO A 195 -4.50 -9.20 23.13
CA PRO A 195 -3.91 -8.74 21.88
C PRO A 195 -4.72 -9.20 20.66
N LEU A 196 -4.92 -8.29 19.70
CA LEU A 196 -5.60 -8.62 18.43
C LEU A 196 -4.89 -9.73 17.65
N SER A 197 -3.55 -9.82 17.76
CA SER A 197 -2.72 -10.89 17.18
C SER A 197 -3.03 -12.28 17.76
N GLU A 198 -3.55 -12.31 18.99
CA GLU A 198 -3.97 -13.54 19.70
C GLU A 198 -5.49 -13.80 19.59
N GLY A 199 -6.16 -13.12 18.68
CA GLY A 199 -7.59 -13.23 18.47
C GLY A 199 -8.44 -12.42 19.45
N GLY A 200 -7.83 -11.46 20.19
CA GLY A 200 -8.52 -10.53 21.06
C GLY A 200 -9.52 -9.66 20.32
N ASP A 201 -10.49 -9.08 21.06
CA ASP A 201 -11.51 -8.20 20.52
C ASP A 201 -11.09 -6.74 20.62
N ALA A 202 -11.66 -5.90 19.74
CA ALA A 202 -11.59 -4.45 19.80
C ALA A 202 -12.96 -3.88 20.08
N TYR A 203 -13.00 -2.76 20.79
CA TYR A 203 -14.24 -2.18 21.31
C TYR A 203 -14.34 -0.73 20.84
N LYS A 204 -15.58 -0.26 20.67
CA LYS A 204 -15.88 1.16 20.45
C LYS A 204 -16.87 1.67 21.48
N VAL A 205 -16.68 2.92 21.88
CA VAL A 205 -17.64 3.70 22.67
C VAL A 205 -18.12 4.82 21.78
N VAL A 206 -19.42 5.00 21.68
CA VAL A 206 -20.06 6.05 20.89
C VAL A 206 -20.52 7.17 21.83
N ASN A 207 -20.26 8.41 21.44
CA ASN A 207 -20.76 9.58 22.15
C ASN A 207 -21.97 10.12 21.40
N ASP A 208 -23.11 10.33 22.08
CA ASP A 208 -24.35 10.85 21.46
C ASP A 208 -24.15 12.23 20.80
N ALA A 209 -23.18 13.03 21.26
CA ALA A 209 -22.85 14.33 20.68
C ALA A 209 -21.92 14.22 19.44
N ASN A 210 -21.29 13.08 19.23
CA ASN A 210 -20.43 12.76 18.08
C ASN A 210 -20.48 11.25 17.81
N PRO A 211 -21.54 10.79 17.11
CA PRO A 211 -21.80 9.35 16.93
C PRO A 211 -20.91 8.66 15.90
N ASP A 212 -20.11 9.41 15.10
CA ASP A 212 -19.23 8.92 14.02
C ASP A 212 -17.82 8.61 14.48
#